data_04f8b4202b76625b0431a66851a983a4
#
_entry.id   04f8b4202b76625b0431a66851a983a4
#
_cell.length_a   1.000
_cell.length_b   1.000
_cell.length_c   1.000
_cell.angle_alpha   90.00
_cell.angle_beta   90.00
_cell.angle_gamma   90.00
#
_symmetry.space_group_name_H-M   'P 1'
#
loop_
_entity.id
_entity.type
_entity.pdbx_description
1 polymer ?
#
loop_
_entity_poly.entity_id
_entity_poly.type
_entity_poly.pdbx_seq_one_letter_code
_entity_poly.pdbx_strand_id
1 'polypeptide(L)'
;MARETFLSTARRYDSVVKHGALVDYHARAAIAATVDVILSRSITGNSIGAKLTIPQGTLFTDSSGNSWLSARDVTWYSNVTTCKVPIVQHEKYTASALNNMVIPTGDRVIIHLGTLPNGKYYEQGSMSLQIGGETWVLVDTFAKSKPTDKHFMVSVDEALNPYIMFGDGTFGKKPDAGAKITNVVFYLTNGTQGNVKSNTITSVPSIISSSITDATVSNAYDAGGGSNYENFIMLKEHIPLSVKTLGVAITKEDFESLAMLVDGVNKAKADYECGRKLTVYISPDGGAVASSELINRVYNLLSQRAPMTTWLRVKSAGKVQIILEMGVTGK
;
A
#
# COMPACT_ATOMS: atom_id res chain seq x y z
N MET A 1 -35.21 -2.80 -1.21
CA MET A 1 -34.45 -3.46 -2.29
C MET A 1 -34.27 -2.61 -3.56
N ALA A 2 -35.32 -2.00 -4.11
CA ALA A 2 -35.21 -1.22 -5.36
C ALA A 2 -34.16 -0.07 -5.36
N ARG A 3 -33.83 0.50 -4.22
CA ARG A 3 -32.84 1.59 -4.12
C ARG A 3 -31.38 1.13 -4.25
N GLU A 4 -31.09 -0.14 -4.00
CA GLU A 4 -29.73 -0.71 -4.07
C GLU A 4 -29.37 -1.18 -5.49
N THR A 5 -30.29 -1.10 -6.46
CA THR A 5 -30.09 -1.58 -7.83
C THR A 5 -29.24 -0.62 -8.67
N PHE A 6 -29.22 0.66 -8.33
CA PHE A 6 -28.45 1.68 -9.06
C PHE A 6 -27.38 2.30 -8.17
N LEU A 7 -26.20 2.53 -8.72
CA LEU A 7 -25.07 3.13 -8.03
C LEU A 7 -25.45 4.49 -7.38
N SER A 8 -26.21 5.32 -8.09
CA SER A 8 -26.62 6.66 -7.61
C SER A 8 -27.53 6.59 -6.37
N THR A 9 -28.37 5.58 -6.27
CA THR A 9 -29.37 5.45 -5.19
C THR A 9 -28.96 4.47 -4.09
N ALA A 10 -27.91 3.68 -4.30
CA ALA A 10 -27.38 2.74 -3.32
C ALA A 10 -26.93 3.49 -2.04
N ARG A 11 -27.24 2.92 -0.87
CA ARG A 11 -26.96 3.48 0.44
C ARG A 11 -26.03 2.61 1.28
N ARG A 12 -25.92 1.31 0.94
CA ARG A 12 -25.07 0.37 1.64
C ARG A 12 -23.70 0.29 0.97
N TYR A 13 -22.63 0.31 1.78
CA TYR A 13 -21.26 0.19 1.31
C TYR A 13 -21.06 -1.07 0.45
N ASP A 14 -21.52 -2.23 0.94
CA ASP A 14 -21.45 -3.52 0.25
C ASP A 14 -22.12 -3.50 -1.14
N SER A 15 -23.26 -2.81 -1.27
CA SER A 15 -23.96 -2.66 -2.56
C SER A 15 -23.13 -1.84 -3.56
N VAL A 16 -22.52 -0.75 -3.09
CA VAL A 16 -21.66 0.10 -3.95
C VAL A 16 -20.41 -0.64 -4.38
N VAL A 17 -19.76 -1.39 -3.49
CA VAL A 17 -18.61 -2.24 -3.82
C VAL A 17 -18.98 -3.28 -4.89
N LYS A 18 -20.15 -3.92 -4.76
CA LYS A 18 -20.65 -4.88 -5.77
C LYS A 18 -20.91 -4.22 -7.12
N HIS A 19 -21.43 -2.99 -7.14
CA HIS A 19 -21.58 -2.22 -8.38
C HIS A 19 -20.21 -1.90 -9.02
N GLY A 20 -19.21 -1.57 -8.21
CA GLY A 20 -17.83 -1.39 -8.68
C GLY A 20 -17.28 -2.65 -9.33
N ALA A 21 -17.48 -3.80 -8.69
CA ALA A 21 -17.00 -5.09 -9.21
C ALA A 21 -17.60 -5.46 -10.57
N LEU A 22 -18.81 -5.00 -10.91
CA LEU A 22 -19.40 -5.21 -12.24
C LEU A 22 -18.65 -4.50 -13.38
N VAL A 23 -17.90 -3.45 -13.05
CA VAL A 23 -17.11 -2.66 -14.00
C VAL A 23 -15.61 -2.82 -13.74
N ASP A 24 -15.21 -3.90 -13.06
CA ASP A 24 -13.83 -4.24 -12.70
C ASP A 24 -13.15 -3.17 -11.81
N TYR A 25 -13.96 -2.39 -11.08
CA TYR A 25 -13.46 -1.45 -10.08
C TYR A 25 -13.45 -2.09 -8.69
N HIS A 26 -12.27 -2.18 -8.11
CA HIS A 26 -12.08 -2.64 -6.73
C HIS A 26 -11.95 -1.43 -5.79
N ALA A 27 -12.75 -1.43 -4.72
CA ALA A 27 -12.64 -0.40 -3.69
C ALA A 27 -11.22 -0.32 -3.15
N ARG A 28 -10.68 0.89 -3.03
CA ARG A 28 -9.33 1.09 -2.50
C ARG A 28 -9.25 0.68 -1.05
N ALA A 29 -8.29 -0.15 -0.76
CA ALA A 29 -7.96 -0.54 0.61
C ALA A 29 -7.19 0.57 1.33
N ALA A 30 -7.08 0.43 2.64
CA ALA A 30 -6.15 1.23 3.40
C ALA A 30 -4.71 0.91 3.00
N ILE A 31 -3.89 1.95 2.89
CA ILE A 31 -2.52 1.87 2.41
C ILE A 31 -1.58 2.49 3.41
N ALA A 32 -0.43 1.86 3.51
CA ALA A 32 0.65 2.31 4.36
C ALA A 32 1.34 3.56 3.80
N ALA A 33 1.65 4.50 4.69
CA ALA A 33 2.51 5.62 4.36
C ALA A 33 3.92 5.15 4.02
N THR A 34 4.57 5.85 3.12
CA THR A 34 5.94 5.56 2.68
C THR A 34 6.82 6.79 2.81
N VAL A 35 8.09 6.57 3.11
CA VAL A 35 9.10 7.63 3.14
C VAL A 35 10.48 7.03 2.92
N ASP A 36 11.39 7.86 2.45
CA ASP A 36 12.79 7.51 2.37
C ASP A 36 13.53 8.09 3.58
N VAL A 37 14.14 7.22 4.39
CA VAL A 37 15.02 7.65 5.46
C VAL A 37 16.47 7.73 4.98
N ILE A 38 17.21 8.69 5.52
CA ILE A 38 18.62 8.86 5.30
C ILE A 38 19.37 8.36 6.54
N LEU A 39 20.16 7.34 6.34
CA LEU A 39 21.16 6.89 7.31
C LEU A 39 22.42 7.68 7.09
N SER A 40 23.02 8.21 8.15
CA SER A 40 24.27 8.97 8.08
C SER A 40 25.26 8.45 9.12
N ARG A 41 26.56 8.52 8.82
CA ARG A 41 27.64 8.16 9.71
C ARG A 41 28.87 9.02 9.45
N SER A 42 29.76 9.10 10.41
CA SER A 42 31.09 9.61 10.21
C SER A 42 32.00 8.55 9.55
N ILE A 43 32.88 8.94 8.65
CA ILE A 43 33.88 8.01 8.03
C ILE A 43 34.97 7.65 9.04
N THR A 44 35.28 8.54 9.99
CA THR A 44 36.34 8.36 10.97
C THR A 44 35.92 7.41 12.09
N GLY A 45 36.36 6.16 12.02
CA GLY A 45 36.32 5.24 13.15
C GLY A 45 35.39 4.02 13.06
N ASN A 46 34.52 3.93 12.09
CA ASN A 46 33.62 2.80 11.97
C ASN A 46 33.89 1.95 10.73
N SER A 47 34.51 0.82 10.95
CA SER A 47 34.71 -0.21 9.93
C SER A 47 33.48 -1.07 9.80
N ILE A 48 32.53 -0.65 8.97
CA ILE A 48 31.72 -1.69 8.32
C ILE A 48 32.66 -2.35 7.33
N GLY A 49 32.81 -3.63 7.33
CA GLY A 49 33.61 -4.32 6.32
C GLY A 49 33.48 -3.71 4.92
N ALA A 50 33.51 -4.45 3.86
CA ALA A 50 33.30 -3.87 2.53
C ALA A 50 31.89 -3.27 2.34
N LYS A 51 30.89 -3.78 3.04
CA LYS A 51 29.47 -3.37 2.94
C LYS A 51 28.66 -3.83 4.16
N LEU A 52 27.58 -3.10 4.47
CA LEU A 52 26.50 -3.52 5.37
C LEU A 52 25.22 -3.71 4.57
N THR A 53 24.61 -4.89 4.63
CA THR A 53 23.31 -5.13 4.02
C THR A 53 22.22 -4.92 5.06
N ILE A 54 21.27 -4.05 4.74
CA ILE A 54 20.04 -3.80 5.51
C ILE A 54 18.95 -4.62 4.84
N PRO A 55 18.52 -5.73 5.44
CA PRO A 55 17.53 -6.60 4.81
C PRO A 55 16.15 -5.97 4.79
N GLN A 56 15.33 -6.39 3.83
CA GLN A 56 13.90 -6.10 3.80
C GLN A 56 13.25 -6.50 5.14
N GLY A 57 12.30 -5.68 5.61
CA GLY A 57 11.64 -5.90 6.89
C GLY A 57 12.46 -5.46 8.12
N THR A 58 13.60 -4.75 7.92
CA THR A 58 14.31 -4.12 9.05
C THR A 58 13.42 -3.09 9.72
N LEU A 59 13.27 -3.18 11.04
CA LEU A 59 12.38 -2.35 11.84
C LEU A 59 13.02 -1.00 12.18
N PHE A 60 12.35 0.06 11.81
CA PHE A 60 12.55 1.43 12.27
C PHE A 60 11.35 1.84 13.11
N THR A 61 11.51 2.85 13.96
CA THR A 61 10.43 3.34 14.83
C THR A 61 10.41 4.86 14.77
N ASP A 62 9.22 5.43 14.72
CA ASP A 62 9.04 6.86 14.82
C ASP A 62 8.94 7.34 16.28
N SER A 63 8.90 8.64 16.48
CA SER A 63 8.77 9.27 17.81
C SER A 63 7.47 8.93 18.54
N SER A 64 6.45 8.44 17.82
CA SER A 64 5.16 8.03 18.37
C SER A 64 5.10 6.52 18.66
N GLY A 65 6.19 5.78 18.38
CA GLY A 65 6.28 4.33 18.57
C GLY A 65 5.68 3.48 17.45
N ASN A 66 5.32 4.09 16.30
CA ASN A 66 4.83 3.31 15.17
C ASN A 66 5.98 2.58 14.48
N SER A 67 5.68 1.38 14.00
CA SER A 67 6.61 0.52 13.29
C SER A 67 6.72 0.89 11.82
N TRP A 68 7.94 0.92 11.31
CA TRP A 68 8.28 1.15 9.92
C TRP A 68 9.23 0.05 9.45
N LEU A 69 8.94 -0.57 8.34
CA LEU A 69 9.76 -1.66 7.81
C LEU A 69 10.45 -1.24 6.52
N SER A 70 11.71 -1.65 6.34
CA SER A 70 12.40 -1.44 5.06
C SER A 70 11.67 -2.19 3.94
N ALA A 71 11.38 -1.50 2.83
CA ALA A 71 10.62 -2.04 1.70
C ALA A 71 11.42 -3.06 0.89
N ARG A 72 12.74 -3.00 0.94
CA ARG A 72 13.65 -3.87 0.18
C ARG A 72 15.03 -3.95 0.84
N ASP A 73 15.83 -4.89 0.38
CA ASP A 73 17.23 -4.97 0.75
C ASP A 73 17.99 -3.73 0.24
N VAL A 74 18.78 -3.13 1.10
CA VAL A 74 19.64 -1.99 0.78
C VAL A 74 21.07 -2.28 1.21
N THR A 75 22.02 -2.05 0.34
CA THR A 75 23.45 -2.22 0.65
C THR A 75 24.10 -0.85 0.88
N TRP A 76 24.68 -0.68 2.07
CA TRP A 76 25.45 0.49 2.44
C TRP A 76 26.94 0.19 2.34
N TYR A 77 27.62 0.83 1.39
CA TYR A 77 29.03 0.61 1.14
C TYR A 77 29.93 1.40 2.10
N SER A 78 31.12 0.89 2.39
CA SER A 78 32.05 1.47 3.35
C SER A 78 32.61 2.85 2.92
N ASN A 79 32.62 3.17 1.65
CA ASN A 79 33.10 4.42 1.10
C ASN A 79 32.07 5.55 1.05
N VAL A 80 30.84 5.31 1.57
CA VAL A 80 29.74 6.28 1.51
C VAL A 80 29.29 6.65 2.92
N THR A 81 29.18 7.96 3.19
CA THR A 81 28.73 8.47 4.50
C THR A 81 27.24 8.39 4.71
N THR A 82 26.45 8.35 3.63
CA THR A 82 24.98 8.35 3.70
C THR A 82 24.40 7.21 2.90
N CYS A 83 23.29 6.66 3.37
CA CYS A 83 22.54 5.62 2.68
C CYS A 83 21.05 5.94 2.74
N LYS A 84 20.36 5.81 1.61
CA LYS A 84 18.92 6.04 1.50
C LYS A 84 18.18 4.71 1.56
N VAL A 85 17.26 4.58 2.50
CA VAL A 85 16.46 3.37 2.70
C VAL A 85 14.98 3.72 2.55
N PRO A 86 14.26 3.13 1.59
CA PRO A 86 12.82 3.27 1.49
C PRO A 86 12.16 2.43 2.59
N ILE A 87 11.28 3.05 3.36
CA ILE A 87 10.55 2.39 4.44
C ILE A 87 9.04 2.60 4.28
N VAL A 88 8.28 1.65 4.80
CA VAL A 88 6.82 1.60 4.74
C VAL A 88 6.28 1.44 6.16
N GLN A 89 5.21 2.16 6.48
CA GLN A 89 4.58 2.10 7.80
C GLN A 89 3.77 0.80 7.92
N HIS A 90 4.43 -0.27 8.29
CA HIS A 90 3.87 -1.60 8.48
C HIS A 90 4.08 -2.09 9.90
N GLU A 91 3.04 -2.69 10.45
CA GLU A 91 3.14 -3.50 11.66
C GLU A 91 2.80 -4.94 11.31
N LYS A 92 3.77 -5.84 11.52
CA LYS A 92 3.53 -7.27 11.30
C LYS A 92 2.56 -7.78 12.35
N TYR A 93 1.43 -8.31 11.91
CA TYR A 93 0.41 -8.88 12.76
C TYR A 93 0.31 -10.38 12.54
N THR A 94 0.33 -11.12 13.63
CA THR A 94 0.10 -12.57 13.61
C THR A 94 -1.24 -12.84 14.27
N ALA A 95 -2.19 -13.36 13.49
CA ALA A 95 -3.52 -13.69 14.00
C ALA A 95 -3.48 -14.98 14.82
N SER A 96 -2.97 -14.88 16.06
CA SER A 96 -2.79 -16.04 16.97
C SER A 96 -4.12 -16.75 17.26
N ALA A 97 -5.24 -16.03 17.27
CA ALA A 97 -6.57 -16.61 17.46
C ALA A 97 -6.99 -17.56 16.33
N LEU A 98 -6.42 -17.41 15.13
CA LEU A 98 -6.68 -18.29 13.99
C LEU A 98 -5.68 -19.46 13.92
N ASN A 99 -4.56 -19.40 14.60
CA ASN A 99 -3.60 -20.49 14.63
C ASN A 99 -4.24 -21.72 15.29
N ASN A 100 -4.20 -22.84 14.57
CA ASN A 100 -4.86 -24.10 14.91
C ASN A 100 -6.40 -24.07 14.84
N MET A 101 -7.02 -23.00 14.29
CA MET A 101 -8.44 -23.01 13.99
C MET A 101 -8.73 -24.13 12.98
N VAL A 102 -9.77 -24.89 13.24
CA VAL A 102 -10.22 -25.98 12.37
C VAL A 102 -11.15 -25.41 11.31
N ILE A 103 -10.92 -25.79 10.07
CA ILE A 103 -11.81 -25.44 8.96
C ILE A 103 -13.20 -26.04 9.20
N PRO A 104 -14.27 -25.22 9.24
CA PRO A 104 -15.63 -25.70 9.43
C PRO A 104 -16.13 -26.49 8.20
N THR A 105 -17.11 -27.35 8.44
CA THR A 105 -17.90 -27.98 7.35
C THR A 105 -18.86 -26.96 6.75
N GLY A 106 -18.94 -26.87 5.43
CA GLY A 106 -19.88 -25.97 4.74
C GLY A 106 -19.60 -25.89 3.25
N ASP A 107 -20.52 -25.38 2.46
CA ASP A 107 -20.33 -25.21 1.02
C ASP A 107 -19.46 -24.01 0.68
N ARG A 108 -19.51 -22.98 1.48
CA ARG A 108 -18.61 -21.82 1.44
C ARG A 108 -17.93 -21.68 2.79
N VAL A 109 -16.61 -21.63 2.77
CA VAL A 109 -15.79 -21.38 3.96
C VAL A 109 -15.44 -19.90 4.00
N ILE A 110 -15.96 -19.20 5.01
CA ILE A 110 -15.65 -17.79 5.31
C ILE A 110 -15.14 -17.74 6.74
N ILE A 111 -14.01 -17.05 6.96
CA ILE A 111 -13.39 -16.95 8.27
C ILE A 111 -13.13 -15.48 8.59
N HIS A 112 -13.80 -14.98 9.61
CA HIS A 112 -13.60 -13.63 10.12
C HIS A 112 -12.36 -13.58 11.02
N LEU A 113 -11.50 -12.58 10.82
CA LEU A 113 -10.27 -12.42 11.60
C LEU A 113 -10.51 -11.75 12.96
N GLY A 114 -11.74 -11.32 13.22
CA GLY A 114 -12.08 -10.54 14.40
C GLY A 114 -11.82 -9.05 14.21
N THR A 115 -11.99 -8.28 15.29
CA THR A 115 -11.81 -6.84 15.28
C THR A 115 -10.32 -6.50 15.33
N LEU A 116 -9.87 -5.67 14.42
CA LEU A 116 -8.50 -5.14 14.41
C LEU A 116 -8.27 -4.15 15.57
N PRO A 117 -7.03 -3.93 16.01
CA PRO A 117 -6.69 -2.88 16.96
C PRO A 117 -7.19 -1.51 16.48
N ASN A 118 -7.68 -0.69 17.40
CA ASN A 118 -8.26 0.61 17.08
C ASN A 118 -7.28 1.50 16.31
N GLY A 119 -7.75 2.11 15.22
CA GLY A 119 -6.94 2.97 14.35
C GLY A 119 -5.98 2.23 13.42
N LYS A 120 -6.06 0.89 13.37
CA LYS A 120 -5.26 0.05 12.47
C LYS A 120 -6.15 -0.55 11.39
N TYR A 121 -5.61 -0.69 10.20
CA TYR A 121 -6.29 -1.25 9.03
C TYR A 121 -5.48 -2.42 8.47
N TYR A 122 -6.18 -3.41 7.94
CA TYR A 122 -5.56 -4.47 7.17
C TYR A 122 -5.00 -3.90 5.86
N GLU A 123 -3.75 -4.20 5.54
CA GLU A 123 -3.19 -3.86 4.24
C GLU A 123 -3.47 -4.94 3.22
N GLN A 124 -4.14 -4.55 2.15
CA GLN A 124 -4.53 -5.48 1.09
C GLN A 124 -3.31 -6.11 0.42
N GLY A 125 -3.43 -7.40 0.10
CA GLY A 125 -2.34 -8.13 -0.55
C GLY A 125 -1.24 -8.64 0.39
N SER A 126 -1.29 -8.28 1.68
CA SER A 126 -0.21 -8.62 2.62
C SER A 126 -0.35 -9.96 3.34
N MET A 127 -1.53 -10.63 3.20
CA MET A 127 -1.81 -11.84 3.97
C MET A 127 -1.15 -13.08 3.40
N SER A 128 -0.56 -13.86 4.29
CA SER A 128 -0.09 -15.22 4.04
C SER A 128 -0.69 -16.18 5.05
N LEU A 129 -1.03 -17.38 4.63
CA LEU A 129 -1.54 -18.43 5.49
C LEU A 129 -1.18 -19.84 4.97
N GLN A 130 -1.25 -20.81 5.86
CA GLN A 130 -1.11 -22.22 5.55
C GLN A 130 -2.32 -23.00 6.08
N ILE A 131 -2.74 -24.03 5.36
CA ILE A 131 -3.79 -24.94 5.79
C ILE A 131 -3.25 -26.38 5.64
N GLY A 132 -3.29 -27.14 6.72
CA GLY A 132 -2.75 -28.51 6.73
C GLY A 132 -1.25 -28.60 6.40
N GLY A 133 -0.48 -27.54 6.71
CA GLY A 133 0.95 -27.42 6.37
C GLY A 133 1.25 -26.96 4.93
N GLU A 134 0.23 -26.76 4.10
CA GLU A 134 0.37 -26.30 2.72
C GLU A 134 0.14 -24.80 2.60
N THR A 135 0.97 -24.10 1.83
CA THR A 135 0.82 -22.66 1.57
C THR A 135 -0.31 -22.41 0.58
N TRP A 136 -1.18 -21.49 0.93
CA TRP A 136 -2.24 -21.00 0.07
C TRP A 136 -1.86 -19.65 -0.51
N VAL A 137 -2.32 -19.36 -1.73
CA VAL A 137 -1.97 -18.15 -2.50
C VAL A 137 -3.13 -17.17 -2.43
N LEU A 138 -2.83 -15.93 -2.04
CA LEU A 138 -3.78 -14.83 -2.08
C LEU A 138 -4.04 -14.41 -3.54
N VAL A 139 -5.31 -14.27 -3.90
CA VAL A 139 -5.75 -13.82 -5.23
C VAL A 139 -6.84 -12.75 -5.07
N ASP A 140 -6.94 -11.86 -6.06
CA ASP A 140 -7.96 -10.82 -6.06
C ASP A 140 -9.32 -11.36 -6.52
N THR A 141 -9.33 -12.42 -7.33
CA THR A 141 -10.54 -13.06 -7.84
C THR A 141 -10.33 -14.55 -8.08
N PHE A 142 -11.38 -15.35 -7.87
CA PHE A 142 -11.39 -16.77 -8.20
C PHE A 142 -11.69 -17.06 -9.68
N ALA A 143 -12.02 -16.06 -10.51
CA ALA A 143 -12.48 -16.25 -11.87
C ALA A 143 -11.52 -17.07 -12.76
N LYS A 144 -10.22 -17.04 -12.46
CA LYS A 144 -9.18 -17.80 -13.18
C LYS A 144 -8.67 -19.01 -12.41
N SER A 145 -9.22 -19.31 -11.24
CA SER A 145 -8.76 -20.39 -10.36
C SER A 145 -9.36 -21.73 -10.80
N LYS A 146 -8.52 -22.74 -10.88
CA LYS A 146 -8.94 -24.13 -11.14
C LYS A 146 -9.43 -24.80 -9.85
N PRO A 147 -10.23 -25.87 -9.92
CA PRO A 147 -10.72 -26.58 -8.74
C PRO A 147 -9.63 -27.10 -7.78
N THR A 148 -8.41 -27.27 -8.26
CA THR A 148 -7.26 -27.77 -7.50
C THR A 148 -6.38 -26.67 -6.91
N ASP A 149 -6.55 -25.41 -7.35
CA ASP A 149 -5.68 -24.31 -6.97
C ASP A 149 -5.99 -23.87 -5.53
N LYS A 150 -4.97 -23.86 -4.69
CA LYS A 150 -5.04 -23.46 -3.26
C LYS A 150 -5.04 -21.95 -3.15
N HIS A 151 -6.14 -21.33 -3.56
CA HIS A 151 -6.32 -19.88 -3.57
C HIS A 151 -7.28 -19.45 -2.46
N PHE A 152 -7.02 -18.27 -1.92
CA PHE A 152 -7.93 -17.59 -1.01
C PHE A 152 -8.02 -16.11 -1.36
N MET A 153 -9.11 -15.47 -0.97
CA MET A 153 -9.33 -14.04 -1.09
C MET A 153 -9.52 -13.43 0.29
N VAL A 154 -9.15 -12.18 0.43
CA VAL A 154 -9.44 -11.39 1.63
C VAL A 154 -10.32 -10.21 1.23
N SER A 155 -11.38 -10.00 1.99
CA SER A 155 -12.26 -8.86 1.86
C SER A 155 -12.51 -8.26 3.25
N VAL A 156 -13.15 -7.11 3.31
CA VAL A 156 -13.50 -6.44 4.56
C VAL A 156 -15.01 -6.34 4.71
N ASP A 157 -15.49 -6.41 5.95
CA ASP A 157 -16.89 -6.22 6.29
C ASP A 157 -17.25 -4.72 6.38
N GLU A 158 -18.51 -4.39 6.73
CA GLU A 158 -18.97 -3.01 6.90
C GLU A 158 -18.24 -2.26 8.03
N ALA A 159 -17.64 -2.98 8.98
CA ALA A 159 -16.82 -2.44 10.08
C ALA A 159 -15.32 -2.39 9.74
N LEU A 160 -14.96 -2.68 8.48
CA LEU A 160 -13.60 -2.73 7.93
C LEU A 160 -12.72 -3.82 8.58
N ASN A 161 -13.32 -4.85 9.17
CA ASN A 161 -12.58 -6.00 9.65
C ASN A 161 -12.37 -7.00 8.51
N PRO A 162 -11.16 -7.56 8.36
CA PRO A 162 -10.87 -8.50 7.29
C PRO A 162 -11.50 -9.87 7.54
N TYR A 163 -11.91 -10.53 6.46
CA TYR A 163 -12.33 -11.91 6.46
C TYR A 163 -11.75 -12.65 5.25
N ILE A 164 -11.48 -13.93 5.44
CA ILE A 164 -10.91 -14.81 4.43
C ILE A 164 -12.05 -15.59 3.76
N MET A 165 -12.02 -15.66 2.44
CA MET A 165 -12.89 -16.50 1.62
C MET A 165 -12.05 -17.53 0.87
N PHE A 166 -12.58 -18.74 0.75
CA PHE A 166 -11.96 -19.83 -0.01
C PHE A 166 -12.80 -20.20 -1.23
N GLY A 167 -12.18 -20.92 -2.15
CA GLY A 167 -12.88 -21.50 -3.31
C GLY A 167 -13.98 -22.48 -2.89
N ASP A 168 -14.90 -22.73 -3.80
CA ASP A 168 -16.04 -23.65 -3.62
C ASP A 168 -15.81 -25.08 -4.18
N GLY A 169 -14.60 -25.31 -4.75
CA GLY A 169 -14.25 -26.55 -5.43
C GLY A 169 -14.53 -26.53 -6.94
N THR A 170 -15.20 -25.49 -7.43
CA THR A 170 -15.35 -25.19 -8.87
C THR A 170 -14.37 -24.11 -9.29
N PHE A 171 -14.37 -23.00 -8.55
CA PHE A 171 -13.45 -21.90 -8.70
C PHE A 171 -12.55 -21.81 -7.46
N GLY A 172 -11.35 -22.40 -7.57
CA GLY A 172 -10.42 -22.55 -6.46
C GLY A 172 -10.74 -23.78 -5.58
N LYS A 173 -9.70 -24.36 -4.99
CA LYS A 173 -9.84 -25.51 -4.08
C LYS A 173 -10.64 -25.10 -2.84
N LYS A 174 -11.61 -25.93 -2.47
CA LYS A 174 -12.26 -25.86 -1.18
C LYS A 174 -11.32 -26.47 -0.14
N PRO A 175 -11.04 -25.79 1.01
CA PRO A 175 -10.21 -26.37 2.04
C PRO A 175 -10.90 -27.57 2.68
N ASP A 176 -10.12 -28.58 3.05
CA ASP A 176 -10.62 -29.81 3.63
C ASP A 176 -11.17 -29.52 5.04
N ALA A 177 -12.41 -29.98 5.29
CA ALA A 177 -13.02 -29.85 6.61
C ALA A 177 -12.16 -30.58 7.66
N GLY A 178 -11.96 -29.96 8.82
CA GLY A 178 -11.09 -30.51 9.86
C GLY A 178 -9.60 -30.15 9.71
N ALA A 179 -9.16 -29.66 8.57
CA ALA A 179 -7.80 -29.15 8.41
C ALA A 179 -7.55 -27.93 9.31
N LYS A 180 -6.32 -27.76 9.77
CA LYS A 180 -5.95 -26.63 10.64
C LYS A 180 -5.32 -25.49 9.84
N ILE A 181 -5.76 -24.27 10.13
CA ILE A 181 -5.09 -23.06 9.67
C ILE A 181 -3.86 -22.80 10.54
N THR A 182 -2.76 -22.47 9.92
CA THR A 182 -1.50 -22.14 10.59
C THR A 182 -0.82 -20.96 9.89
N ASN A 183 0.10 -20.29 10.61
CA ASN A 183 0.95 -19.22 10.08
C ASN A 183 0.16 -18.09 9.37
N VAL A 184 -0.94 -17.64 9.99
CA VAL A 184 -1.67 -16.47 9.48
C VAL A 184 -0.93 -15.20 9.87
N VAL A 185 -0.31 -14.58 8.89
CA VAL A 185 0.47 -13.35 9.04
C VAL A 185 0.03 -12.34 8.00
N PHE A 186 -0.15 -11.11 8.43
CA PHE A 186 -0.42 -9.98 7.55
C PHE A 186 0.13 -8.68 8.14
N TYR A 187 0.08 -7.61 7.35
CA TYR A 187 0.50 -6.29 7.82
C TYR A 187 -0.70 -5.40 8.14
N LEU A 188 -0.54 -4.61 9.20
CA LEU A 188 -1.43 -3.53 9.58
C LEU A 188 -0.80 -2.20 9.22
N THR A 189 -1.64 -1.25 8.82
CA THR A 189 -1.25 0.13 8.56
C THR A 189 -2.09 1.11 9.39
N ASN A 190 -1.52 2.29 9.66
CA ASN A 190 -2.21 3.39 10.31
C ASN A 190 -2.98 4.28 9.30
N GLY A 191 -2.99 3.93 8.02
CA GLY A 191 -3.61 4.72 6.97
C GLY A 191 -3.10 6.16 6.94
N THR A 192 -4.00 7.14 6.92
CA THR A 192 -3.63 8.57 6.91
C THR A 192 -2.83 9.02 8.13
N GLN A 193 -2.99 8.36 9.29
CA GLN A 193 -2.21 8.67 10.50
C GLN A 193 -0.74 8.26 10.38
N GLY A 194 -0.42 7.40 9.41
CA GLY A 194 0.95 7.05 9.05
C GLY A 194 1.70 8.17 8.32
N ASN A 195 1.03 9.23 7.85
CA ASN A 195 1.67 10.37 7.19
C ASN A 195 2.37 11.29 8.21
N VAL A 196 3.47 10.83 8.77
CA VAL A 196 4.23 11.55 9.81
C VAL A 196 5.09 12.66 9.22
N LYS A 197 5.41 13.66 10.04
CA LYS A 197 6.25 14.80 9.64
C LYS A 197 7.72 14.42 9.48
N SER A 198 8.48 15.29 8.80
CA SER A 198 9.93 15.17 8.69
C SER A 198 10.59 15.14 10.08
N ASN A 199 11.73 14.47 10.17
CA ASN A 199 12.54 14.29 11.38
C ASN A 199 11.81 13.59 12.56
N THR A 200 10.80 12.80 12.29
CA THR A 200 10.10 11.99 13.34
C THR A 200 10.63 10.56 13.43
N ILE A 201 11.26 10.04 12.38
CA ILE A 201 11.81 8.68 12.35
C ILE A 201 13.31 8.78 12.65
N THR A 202 13.66 8.57 13.91
CA THR A 202 15.03 8.77 14.42
C THR A 202 15.63 7.54 15.08
N SER A 203 14.86 6.46 15.24
CA SER A 203 15.34 5.23 15.86
C SER A 203 16.24 4.44 14.93
N VAL A 204 17.50 4.20 15.35
CA VAL A 204 18.47 3.39 14.60
C VAL A 204 18.21 1.91 14.86
N PRO A 205 17.96 1.09 13.82
CA PRO A 205 17.80 -0.35 13.97
C PRO A 205 19.02 -1.03 14.58
N SER A 206 18.79 -2.07 15.39
CA SER A 206 19.86 -2.81 16.07
C SER A 206 20.90 -3.40 15.11
N ILE A 207 20.48 -3.86 13.94
CA ILE A 207 21.38 -4.37 12.90
C ILE A 207 22.38 -3.32 12.41
N ILE A 208 22.02 -2.04 12.47
CA ILE A 208 22.88 -0.91 12.07
C ILE A 208 23.72 -0.49 13.25
N SER A 209 23.12 -0.27 14.43
CA SER A 209 23.83 0.21 15.63
C SER A 209 24.86 -0.78 16.14
N SER A 210 24.70 -2.08 15.91
CA SER A 210 25.70 -3.10 16.24
C SER A 210 26.97 -3.03 15.36
N SER A 211 26.82 -2.49 14.14
CA SER A 211 27.91 -2.39 13.17
C SER A 211 28.49 -0.97 13.07
N ILE A 212 27.67 0.03 13.35
CA ILE A 212 28.01 1.46 13.21
C ILE A 212 27.47 2.20 14.43
N THR A 213 28.34 2.54 15.37
CA THR A 213 27.97 3.14 16.67
C THR A 213 27.54 4.61 16.57
N ASP A 214 27.97 5.34 15.56
CA ASP A 214 27.64 6.75 15.30
C ASP A 214 26.58 6.92 14.19
N ALA A 215 25.90 5.84 13.80
CA ALA A 215 24.84 5.93 12.82
C ALA A 215 23.68 6.77 13.32
N THR A 216 23.20 7.66 12.47
CA THR A 216 21.98 8.43 12.69
C THR A 216 20.96 8.14 11.60
N VAL A 217 19.69 8.26 11.95
CA VAL A 217 18.54 8.06 11.03
C VAL A 217 17.69 9.31 11.05
N SER A 218 17.27 9.78 9.90
CA SER A 218 16.24 10.82 9.79
C SER A 218 15.47 10.69 8.49
N ASN A 219 14.18 11.05 8.52
CA ASN A 219 13.40 11.30 7.33
C ASN A 219 13.45 12.79 7.00
N ALA A 220 14.14 13.16 5.92
CA ALA A 220 14.27 14.55 5.50
C ALA A 220 12.94 15.18 5.04
N TYR A 221 11.99 14.36 4.62
CA TYR A 221 10.68 14.78 4.12
C TYR A 221 9.56 14.15 4.95
N ASP A 222 8.37 14.77 4.89
CA ASP A 222 7.15 14.20 5.46
C ASP A 222 6.88 12.84 4.78
N ALA A 223 6.43 11.87 5.57
CA ALA A 223 5.91 10.63 5.02
C ALA A 223 4.56 10.89 4.34
N GLY A 224 4.27 10.14 3.29
CA GLY A 224 3.04 10.32 2.54
C GLY A 224 2.58 9.05 1.84
N GLY A 225 1.41 9.13 1.21
CA GLY A 225 0.79 8.00 0.53
C GLY A 225 0.00 7.07 1.45
N GLY A 226 -0.02 7.33 2.76
CA GLY A 226 -0.91 6.63 3.68
C GLY A 226 -2.35 7.09 3.50
N SER A 227 -3.27 6.15 3.25
CA SER A 227 -4.70 6.42 3.09
C SER A 227 -5.54 5.39 3.84
N ASN A 228 -6.71 5.81 4.27
CA ASN A 228 -7.70 4.92 4.86
C ASN A 228 -8.47 4.20 3.75
N TYR A 229 -9.27 3.22 4.12
CA TYR A 229 -10.22 2.61 3.19
C TYR A 229 -11.06 3.68 2.50
N GLU A 230 -11.30 3.46 1.20
CA GLU A 230 -12.14 4.34 0.40
C GLU A 230 -13.53 4.46 0.99
N ASN A 231 -13.97 5.69 1.25
CA ASN A 231 -15.27 5.90 1.83
C ASN A 231 -16.38 5.77 0.77
N PHE A 232 -17.61 5.64 1.24
CA PHE A 232 -18.80 5.47 0.41
C PHE A 232 -18.99 6.55 -0.67
N ILE A 233 -18.65 7.80 -0.37
CA ILE A 233 -18.81 8.94 -1.29
C ILE A 233 -17.78 8.83 -2.42
N MET A 234 -16.51 8.60 -2.06
CA MET A 234 -15.42 8.43 -3.02
C MET A 234 -15.67 7.25 -3.96
N LEU A 235 -16.18 6.12 -3.45
CA LEU A 235 -16.54 4.97 -4.28
C LEU A 235 -17.53 5.36 -5.40
N LYS A 236 -18.58 6.13 -5.05
CA LYS A 236 -19.58 6.58 -6.03
C LYS A 236 -19.01 7.53 -7.09
N GLU A 237 -17.95 8.26 -6.77
CA GLU A 237 -17.27 9.16 -7.71
C GLU A 237 -16.25 8.41 -8.57
N HIS A 238 -15.51 7.46 -7.99
CA HIS A 238 -14.41 6.76 -8.68
C HIS A 238 -14.91 5.64 -9.61
N ILE A 239 -15.98 4.94 -9.27
CA ILE A 239 -16.53 3.87 -10.11
C ILE A 239 -16.85 4.37 -11.54
N PRO A 240 -17.57 5.49 -11.75
CA PRO A 240 -17.79 6.02 -13.11
C PRO A 240 -16.51 6.49 -13.80
N LEU A 241 -15.51 6.99 -13.06
CA LEU A 241 -14.23 7.43 -13.64
C LEU A 241 -13.41 6.25 -14.16
N SER A 242 -13.42 5.11 -13.48
CA SER A 242 -12.70 3.91 -13.93
C SER A 242 -13.19 3.40 -15.28
N VAL A 243 -14.50 3.53 -15.56
CA VAL A 243 -15.08 3.13 -16.84
C VAL A 243 -14.60 4.00 -18.00
N LYS A 244 -14.31 5.29 -17.76
CA LYS A 244 -13.88 6.21 -18.82
C LYS A 244 -12.52 5.87 -19.41
N THR A 245 -11.60 5.35 -18.62
CA THR A 245 -10.22 5.11 -19.06
C THR A 245 -10.02 3.79 -19.79
N LEU A 246 -10.97 2.85 -19.71
CA LEU A 246 -10.89 1.49 -20.29
C LEU A 246 -9.54 0.77 -20.02
N GLY A 247 -8.80 1.24 -19.04
CA GLY A 247 -7.53 0.64 -18.61
C GLY A 247 -6.32 0.87 -19.54
N VAL A 248 -6.42 1.74 -20.57
CA VAL A 248 -5.33 2.05 -21.50
C VAL A 248 -4.98 3.53 -21.41
N ALA A 249 -3.69 3.85 -21.40
CA ALA A 249 -3.19 5.23 -21.34
C ALA A 249 -2.77 5.69 -22.73
N ILE A 250 -3.57 6.55 -23.37
CA ILE A 250 -3.30 7.12 -24.70
C ILE A 250 -3.11 8.63 -24.60
N THR A 251 -4.02 9.33 -23.94
CA THR A 251 -4.00 10.79 -23.75
C THR A 251 -3.30 11.18 -22.44
N LYS A 252 -2.95 12.47 -22.29
CA LYS A 252 -2.42 12.99 -21.00
C LYS A 252 -3.39 12.70 -19.86
N GLU A 253 -4.65 12.92 -20.11
CA GLU A 253 -5.75 12.72 -19.16
C GLU A 253 -5.89 11.26 -18.74
N ASP A 254 -5.61 10.30 -19.64
CA ASP A 254 -5.61 8.87 -19.30
C ASP A 254 -4.46 8.54 -18.35
N PHE A 255 -3.25 9.06 -18.65
CA PHE A 255 -2.09 8.88 -17.75
C PHE A 255 -2.32 9.50 -16.38
N GLU A 256 -2.93 10.72 -16.32
CA GLU A 256 -3.29 11.37 -15.06
C GLU A 256 -4.31 10.52 -14.29
N SER A 257 -5.38 10.09 -14.96
CA SER A 257 -6.45 9.29 -14.36
C SER A 257 -5.94 7.94 -13.85
N LEU A 258 -5.14 7.23 -14.65
CA LEU A 258 -4.54 5.95 -14.25
C LEU A 258 -3.52 6.11 -13.13
N ALA A 259 -2.74 7.21 -13.12
CA ALA A 259 -1.84 7.49 -12.01
C ALA A 259 -2.61 7.76 -10.70
N MET A 260 -3.75 8.46 -10.78
CA MET A 260 -4.64 8.68 -9.63
C MET A 260 -5.36 7.42 -9.15
N LEU A 261 -5.44 6.37 -9.99
CA LEU A 261 -5.95 5.06 -9.54
C LEU A 261 -4.94 4.28 -8.70
N VAL A 262 -3.67 4.70 -8.68
CA VAL A 262 -2.67 4.10 -7.79
C VAL A 262 -2.91 4.61 -6.38
N ASP A 263 -3.04 3.68 -5.50
CA ASP A 263 -3.25 3.95 -4.09
C ASP A 263 -2.10 4.76 -3.47
N GLY A 264 -2.46 5.79 -2.71
CA GLY A 264 -1.52 6.75 -2.14
C GLY A 264 -1.23 7.96 -3.03
N VAL A 265 -1.80 8.04 -4.24
CA VAL A 265 -1.71 9.20 -5.12
C VAL A 265 -2.98 10.04 -5.01
N ASN A 266 -2.85 11.28 -4.57
CA ASN A 266 -3.95 12.24 -4.49
C ASN A 266 -4.17 12.97 -5.82
N LYS A 267 -3.08 13.47 -6.41
CA LYS A 267 -3.13 14.20 -7.67
C LYS A 267 -2.02 13.76 -8.61
N ALA A 268 -2.33 13.76 -9.90
CA ALA A 268 -1.35 13.51 -10.94
C ALA A 268 -1.49 14.55 -12.06
N LYS A 269 -0.38 14.92 -12.68
CA LYS A 269 -0.32 15.78 -13.85
C LYS A 269 0.69 15.22 -14.84
N ALA A 270 0.22 14.99 -16.08
CA ALA A 270 1.06 14.50 -17.16
C ALA A 270 1.48 15.64 -18.09
N ASP A 271 2.74 15.66 -18.47
CA ASP A 271 3.24 16.62 -19.46
C ASP A 271 4.18 15.95 -20.47
N TYR A 272 3.97 16.32 -21.74
CA TYR A 272 4.85 15.88 -22.84
C TYR A 272 6.03 16.83 -22.98
N GLU A 273 7.21 16.26 -22.78
CA GLU A 273 8.45 16.91 -23.19
C GLU A 273 8.70 16.67 -24.69
N CYS A 274 9.65 17.40 -25.27
CA CYS A 274 10.00 17.29 -26.68
C CYS A 274 10.23 15.82 -27.12
N GLY A 275 9.61 15.39 -28.19
CA GLY A 275 9.63 13.98 -28.64
C GLY A 275 8.55 13.13 -27.93
N ARG A 276 8.80 11.83 -27.81
CA ARG A 276 7.87 10.86 -27.20
C ARG A 276 8.04 10.70 -25.67
N LYS A 277 8.61 11.73 -25.01
CA LYS A 277 8.87 11.69 -23.57
C LYS A 277 7.65 12.22 -22.84
N LEU A 278 7.08 11.40 -21.99
CA LEU A 278 6.00 11.76 -21.09
C LEU A 278 6.51 11.76 -19.66
N THR A 279 6.33 12.86 -18.95
CA THR A 279 6.62 12.94 -17.51
C THR A 279 5.31 13.08 -16.75
N VAL A 280 5.05 12.16 -15.83
CA VAL A 280 3.91 12.20 -14.92
C VAL A 280 4.38 12.67 -13.55
N TYR A 281 3.88 13.80 -13.11
CA TYR A 281 4.12 14.36 -11.78
C TYR A 281 3.02 13.89 -10.85
N ILE A 282 3.39 13.31 -9.71
CA ILE A 282 2.45 12.79 -8.71
C ILE A 282 2.61 13.52 -7.38
N SER A 283 1.48 13.79 -6.73
CA SER A 283 1.42 14.27 -5.36
C SER A 283 0.73 13.20 -4.51
N PRO A 284 1.37 12.70 -3.45
CA PRO A 284 0.78 11.69 -2.58
C PRO A 284 -0.31 12.28 -1.68
N ASP A 285 -1.11 11.42 -1.09
CA ASP A 285 -1.99 11.76 0.01
C ASP A 285 -1.17 12.37 1.15
N GLY A 286 -1.73 13.43 1.79
CA GLY A 286 -1.01 14.23 2.77
C GLY A 286 -0.11 15.33 2.19
N GLY A 287 0.01 15.45 0.85
CA GLY A 287 0.75 16.54 0.19
C GLY A 287 2.27 16.54 0.42
N ALA A 288 2.82 15.39 0.77
CA ALA A 288 4.26 15.18 0.94
C ALA A 288 5.01 15.03 -0.38
N VAL A 289 6.33 14.88 -0.33
CA VAL A 289 7.12 14.46 -1.50
C VAL A 289 6.90 12.97 -1.72
N ALA A 290 6.61 12.57 -2.95
CA ALA A 290 6.40 11.15 -3.25
C ALA A 290 7.69 10.34 -2.99
N SER A 291 7.54 9.26 -2.23
CA SER A 291 8.64 8.33 -1.97
C SER A 291 9.06 7.58 -3.23
N SER A 292 10.27 7.04 -3.23
CA SER A 292 10.75 6.21 -4.34
C SER A 292 9.89 4.97 -4.55
N GLU A 293 9.30 4.43 -3.49
CA GLU A 293 8.42 3.28 -3.57
C GLU A 293 7.08 3.61 -4.27
N LEU A 294 6.47 4.75 -3.92
CA LEU A 294 5.24 5.21 -4.58
C LEU A 294 5.49 5.52 -6.06
N ILE A 295 6.62 6.18 -6.38
CA ILE A 295 7.03 6.46 -7.76
C ILE A 295 7.16 5.16 -8.56
N ASN A 296 7.77 4.13 -8.00
CA ASN A 296 7.93 2.84 -8.65
C ASN A 296 6.58 2.13 -8.86
N ARG A 297 5.66 2.17 -7.90
CA ARG A 297 4.30 1.60 -8.05
C ARG A 297 3.56 2.26 -9.22
N VAL A 298 3.57 3.59 -9.28
CA VAL A 298 2.93 4.33 -10.38
C VAL A 298 3.60 4.01 -11.71
N TYR A 299 4.94 3.99 -11.76
CA TYR A 299 5.67 3.66 -12.97
C TYR A 299 5.33 2.26 -13.49
N ASN A 300 5.29 1.26 -12.63
CA ASN A 300 4.96 -0.11 -12.99
C ASN A 300 3.55 -0.24 -13.55
N LEU A 301 2.55 0.41 -12.93
CA LEU A 301 1.20 0.42 -13.44
C LEU A 301 1.10 1.07 -14.82
N LEU A 302 1.66 2.28 -14.96
CA LEU A 302 1.57 3.05 -16.20
C LEU A 302 2.36 2.39 -17.33
N SER A 303 3.53 1.81 -17.06
CA SER A 303 4.35 1.14 -18.07
C SER A 303 3.67 -0.08 -18.69
N GLN A 304 2.83 -0.79 -17.94
CA GLN A 304 2.05 -1.91 -18.44
C GLN A 304 0.86 -1.48 -19.31
N ARG A 305 0.40 -0.25 -19.19
CA ARG A 305 -0.80 0.28 -19.84
C ARG A 305 -0.50 1.35 -20.89
N ALA A 306 0.75 1.80 -20.97
CA ALA A 306 1.22 2.75 -21.95
C ALA A 306 1.54 2.08 -23.28
N PRO A 307 1.40 2.79 -24.43
CA PRO A 307 1.90 2.32 -25.72
C PRO A 307 3.41 2.04 -25.66
N MET A 308 3.86 1.00 -26.33
CA MET A 308 5.28 0.56 -26.34
C MET A 308 6.27 1.64 -26.76
N THR A 309 5.82 2.67 -27.47
CA THR A 309 6.66 3.77 -27.97
C THR A 309 6.76 4.95 -27.04
N THR A 310 6.10 4.92 -25.88
CA THR A 310 6.07 6.04 -24.90
C THR A 310 7.28 5.94 -23.97
N TRP A 311 8.07 6.98 -23.90
CA TRP A 311 9.18 7.09 -22.95
C TRP A 311 8.68 7.72 -21.64
N LEU A 312 8.23 6.88 -20.73
CA LEU A 312 7.58 7.28 -19.48
C LEU A 312 8.59 7.64 -18.40
N ARG A 313 8.34 8.74 -17.69
CA ARG A 313 8.98 9.11 -16.44
C ARG A 313 7.93 9.45 -15.39
N VAL A 314 8.16 9.06 -14.15
CA VAL A 314 7.33 9.46 -13.01
C VAL A 314 8.20 10.24 -12.04
N LYS A 315 7.71 11.39 -11.59
CA LYS A 315 8.40 12.28 -10.65
C LYS A 315 7.45 12.75 -9.55
N SER A 316 8.00 13.07 -8.39
CA SER A 316 7.24 13.79 -7.37
C SER A 316 6.93 15.20 -7.85
N ALA A 317 5.70 15.66 -7.59
CA ALA A 317 5.36 17.07 -7.73
C ALA A 317 6.15 17.93 -6.75
N GLY A 318 6.54 19.14 -7.16
CA GLY A 318 7.20 20.09 -6.28
C GLY A 318 6.21 20.70 -5.27
N LYS A 319 6.65 20.89 -4.04
CA LYS A 319 5.86 21.59 -2.99
C LYS A 319 6.20 23.07 -3.04
N VAL A 320 5.19 23.91 -3.28
CA VAL A 320 5.32 25.37 -3.19
C VAL A 320 4.57 25.85 -1.96
N GLN A 321 5.27 26.53 -1.07
CA GLN A 321 4.66 27.17 0.09
C GLN A 321 4.14 28.55 -0.30
N ILE A 322 2.84 28.76 -0.18
CA ILE A 322 2.21 30.06 -0.42
C ILE A 322 2.11 30.77 0.93
N ILE A 323 2.79 31.89 1.08
CA ILE A 323 2.68 32.79 2.24
C ILE A 323 1.73 33.90 1.84
N LEU A 324 0.58 34.00 2.51
CA LEU A 324 -0.38 35.08 2.33
C LEU A 324 -0.17 36.12 3.44
N GLU A 325 0.33 37.28 3.08
CA GLU A 325 0.38 38.43 3.97
C GLU A 325 -0.86 39.30 3.75
N MET A 326 -1.73 39.40 4.75
CA MET A 326 -2.87 40.29 4.72
C MET A 326 -2.60 41.53 5.56
N GLY A 327 -2.47 42.68 4.92
CA GLY A 327 -2.48 43.98 5.61
C GLY A 327 -3.92 44.42 5.91
N VAL A 328 -4.31 44.46 7.17
CA VAL A 328 -5.58 45.02 7.58
C VAL A 328 -5.36 46.51 7.89
N THR A 329 -5.81 47.40 7.00
CA THR A 329 -5.90 48.83 7.28
C THR A 329 -7.26 49.13 7.91
N GLY A 330 -7.27 49.33 9.24
CA GLY A 330 -8.44 49.87 9.95
C GLY A 330 -8.71 51.32 9.51
N LYS A 331 -9.99 51.64 9.21
CA LYS A 331 -10.50 53.01 9.11
C LYS A 331 -10.99 53.46 10.45
#